data_3b7e163307787ee9485276b95ea27f1e
#
_entry.id   3b7e163307787ee9485276b95ea27f1e
#
_cell.length_a   1.000
_cell.length_b   1.000
_cell.length_c   1.000
_cell.angle_alpha   90.00
_cell.angle_beta   90.00
_cell.angle_gamma   90.00
#
_symmetry.space_group_name_H-M   'P 1'
#
loop_
_entity.id
_entity.type
_entity.pdbx_description
1 polymer ?
#
loop_
_entity_poly.entity_id
_entity_poly.type
_entity_poly.pdbx_seq_one_letter_code
_entity_poly.pdbx_strand_id
1 'polypeptide(L)' 'MGHISTSKKIILSILGILLILSLLVGVSYAYYM' A
#
# COMPACT_ATOMS: atom_id res chain seq x y z
N MET A 1 -8.55 11.74 19.26
CA MET A 1 -7.58 11.05 18.42
C MET A 1 -6.38 10.63 19.22
N GLY A 2 -6.12 9.35 19.27
CA GLY A 2 -5.04 8.84 20.08
C GLY A 2 -3.69 8.95 19.41
N HIS A 3 -2.67 8.67 20.18
CA HIS A 3 -1.32 8.63 19.66
C HIS A 3 -1.11 7.30 18.92
N ILE A 4 -0.62 7.40 17.70
CA ILE A 4 -0.25 6.21 16.95
C ILE A 4 1.24 5.98 17.19
N SER A 5 1.58 4.78 17.64
CA SER A 5 2.98 4.46 17.86
C SER A 5 3.74 4.46 16.55
N THR A 6 5.05 4.70 16.64
CA THR A 6 5.90 4.75 15.45
C THR A 6 5.82 3.45 14.66
N SER A 7 5.77 2.33 15.36
CA SER A 7 5.66 1.03 14.71
C SER A 7 4.40 0.92 13.88
N LYS A 8 3.28 1.36 14.42
CA LYS A 8 2.01 1.32 13.70
C LYS A 8 2.04 2.22 12.49
N LYS A 9 2.67 3.38 12.62
CA LYS A 9 2.80 4.30 11.49
C LYS A 9 3.57 3.66 10.35
N ILE A 10 4.66 2.99 10.68
CA ILE A 10 5.48 2.33 9.68
C ILE A 10 4.70 1.21 9.00
N ILE A 11 3.99 0.42 9.80
CA ILE A 11 3.20 -0.68 9.26
C ILE A 11 2.13 -0.16 8.31
N LEU A 12 1.44 0.90 8.70
CA LEU A 12 0.41 1.49 7.87
C LEU A 12 0.98 2.04 6.56
N SER A 13 2.14 2.65 6.63
CA SER A 13 2.79 3.18 5.43
C SER A 13 3.17 2.07 4.48
N ILE A 14 3.76 1.01 5.00
CA ILE A 14 4.15 -0.13 4.18
C ILE A 14 2.93 -0.79 3.56
N LEU A 15 1.88 -0.92 4.34
CA LEU A 15 0.63 -1.52 3.85
C LEU A 15 0.04 -0.70 2.71
N GLY A 16 0.03 0.61 2.85
CA GLY A 16 -0.47 1.49 1.81
C GLY A 16 0.33 1.42 0.53
N ILE A 17 1.66 1.43 0.66
CA ILE A 17 2.53 1.32 -0.50
C ILE A 17 2.33 -0.01 -1.20
N LEU A 18 2.23 -1.08 -0.42
CA LEU A 18 2.03 -2.41 -0.99
C LEU A 18 0.72 -2.48 -1.77
N LEU A 19 -0.32 -1.87 -1.24
CA LEU A 19 -1.62 -1.85 -1.89
C LEU A 19 -1.57 -1.11 -3.22
N ILE A 20 -0.92 0.04 -3.23
CA ILE A 20 -0.79 0.84 -4.44
C ILE A 20 0.01 0.08 -5.49
N LEU A 21 1.11 -0.55 -5.09
CA LEU A 21 1.93 -1.32 -6.01
C LEU A 21 1.14 -2.49 -6.60
N SER A 22 0.34 -3.16 -5.80
CA SER A 22 -0.49 -4.26 -6.27
C SER A 22 -1.49 -3.78 -7.32
N LEU A 23 -2.09 -2.64 -7.08
CA LEU A 23 -3.04 -2.06 -8.03
C LEU A 23 -2.36 -1.72 -9.35
N LEU A 24 -1.17 -1.13 -9.26
CA LEU A 24 -0.41 -0.77 -10.47
C LEU A 24 -0.07 -2.00 -11.29
N VAL A 25 0.39 -3.05 -10.63
CA VAL A 25 0.73 -4.28 -11.32
C VAL A 25 -0.51 -4.90 -11.96
N GLY A 26 -1.62 -4.92 -11.22
CA GLY A 26 -2.86 -5.49 -11.75
C GLY A 26 -3.35 -4.76 -12.98
N VAL A 27 -3.33 -3.44 -12.94
CA VAL A 27 -3.78 -2.64 -14.08
C VAL A 27 -2.84 -2.83 -15.26
N SER A 28 -1.54 -2.90 -15.01
CA SER A 28 -0.56 -3.12 -16.06
C SER A 28 -0.80 -4.43 -16.78
N TYR A 29 -1.08 -5.47 -16.01
CA TYR A 29 -1.38 -6.77 -16.61
C TYR A 29 -2.66 -6.74 -17.43
N ALA A 30 -3.66 -6.03 -16.95
CA ALA A 30 -4.93 -5.91 -17.66
C ALA A 30 -4.74 -5.21 -19.00
N TYR A 31 -3.86 -4.23 -19.04
CA TYR A 31 -3.57 -3.51 -20.28
C TYR A 31 -2.79 -4.36 -21.26
N TYR A 32 -1.98 -5.25 -20.74
CA TYR A 32 -1.15 -6.11 -21.59
C TYR A 32 -1.97 -7.13 -22.36
N MET A 33 -3.10 -7.51 -21.78
CA MET A 33 -4.00 -8.42 -22.45
C MET A 33 -4.94 -7.65 -23.37
#